data_b61123e347fecb7e1da014df60d84e82
#
_entry.id   b61123e347fecb7e1da014df60d84e82
#
_cell.length_a   1.000
_cell.length_b   1.000
_cell.length_c   1.000
_cell.angle_alpha   90.00
_cell.angle_beta   90.00
_cell.angle_gamma   90.00
#
_symmetry.space_group_name_H-M   'P 1'
#
loop_
_entity.id
_entity.type
_entity.pdbx_description
1 polymer ?
#
loop_
_entity_poly.entity_id
_entity_poly.type
_entity_poly.pdbx_seq_one_letter_code
_entity_poly.pdbx_strand_id
1 'polypeptide(L)'
;MNGKAVGVDAAPGRFAAIQRRWQNGDAVQLTLPFTFRTEPIDNEHRDTVALMWGPLMLVAIRPPLSVPGSALSSAGTTLLKPVPHSKNMFELERTTDKIRFAPFYSVAEESYTTYITRT
;
A
#
# COMPACT_ATOMS: atom_id res chain seq x y z
N MET A 1 0.24 6.84 24.10
CA MET A 1 -1.01 7.26 24.77
C MET A 1 -0.72 8.49 25.58
N ASN A 2 -1.49 9.54 25.38
CA ASN A 2 -1.30 10.84 26.05
C ASN A 2 0.15 11.34 25.97
N GLY A 3 0.77 11.19 24.78
CA GLY A 3 2.14 11.57 24.52
C GLY A 3 3.21 10.62 25.04
N LYS A 4 2.83 9.51 25.67
CA LYS A 4 3.76 8.51 26.18
C LYS A 4 3.60 7.19 25.42
N ALA A 5 4.71 6.51 25.17
CA ALA A 5 4.69 5.20 24.56
C ALA A 5 4.07 4.17 25.51
N VAL A 6 3.26 3.28 24.96
CA VAL A 6 2.62 2.20 25.71
C VAL A 6 3.13 0.87 25.15
N GLY A 7 3.64 0.01 26.03
CA GLY A 7 4.01 -1.36 25.67
C GLY A 7 2.75 -2.20 25.53
N VAL A 8 2.46 -2.63 24.31
CA VAL A 8 1.31 -3.47 23.99
C VAL A 8 1.80 -4.70 23.25
N ASP A 9 1.28 -5.87 23.62
CA ASP A 9 1.54 -7.09 22.86
C ASP A 9 0.72 -7.04 21.57
N ALA A 10 1.39 -6.67 20.47
CA ALA A 10 0.76 -6.47 19.17
C ALA A 10 1.32 -7.46 18.14
N ALA A 11 0.96 -8.72 18.28
CA ALA A 11 1.36 -9.76 17.34
C ALA A 11 0.38 -9.80 16.15
N PRO A 12 0.86 -10.12 14.92
CA PRO A 12 -0.01 -10.30 13.77
C PRO A 12 -1.11 -11.34 14.04
N GLY A 13 -2.32 -11.06 13.54
CA GLY A 13 -3.47 -11.96 13.71
C GLY A 13 -4.14 -11.89 15.08
N ARG A 14 -3.76 -10.95 15.92
CA ARG A 14 -4.32 -10.76 17.25
C ARG A 14 -4.79 -9.34 17.48
N PHE A 15 -5.75 -9.18 18.39
CA PHE A 15 -6.12 -7.87 18.88
C PHE A 15 -5.06 -7.38 19.88
N ALA A 16 -4.67 -6.12 19.75
CA ALA A 16 -3.87 -5.45 20.77
C ALA A 16 -4.81 -4.88 21.82
N ALA A 17 -4.60 -5.21 23.07
CA ALA A 17 -5.47 -4.76 24.16
C ALA A 17 -4.73 -3.81 25.09
N ILE A 18 -5.37 -2.69 25.41
CA ILE A 18 -4.88 -1.75 26.41
C ILE A 18 -5.89 -1.75 27.55
N GLN A 19 -5.47 -2.26 28.71
CA GLN A 19 -6.31 -2.32 29.89
C GLN A 19 -5.91 -1.22 30.86
N ARG A 20 -6.84 -0.29 31.12
CA ARG A 20 -6.60 0.82 32.05
C ARG A 20 -7.94 1.43 32.48
N ARG A 21 -7.89 2.24 33.51
CA ARG A 21 -9.03 3.10 33.86
C ARG A 21 -9.04 4.30 32.92
N TRP A 22 -10.01 4.33 32.01
CA TRP A 22 -10.14 5.39 31.03
C TRP A 22 -10.74 6.64 31.64
N GLN A 23 -10.19 7.79 31.22
CA GLN A 23 -10.67 9.10 31.63
C GLN A 23 -11.07 9.90 30.39
N ASN A 24 -11.98 10.87 30.62
CA ASN A 24 -12.38 11.77 29.55
C ASN A 24 -11.16 12.59 29.08
N GLY A 25 -10.95 12.68 27.78
CA GLY A 25 -9.81 13.37 27.19
C GLY A 25 -8.59 12.49 26.97
N ASP A 26 -8.62 11.21 27.36
CA ASP A 26 -7.54 10.28 27.02
C ASP A 26 -7.41 10.14 25.48
N ALA A 27 -6.19 10.15 25.00
CA ALA A 27 -5.88 10.01 23.57
C ALA A 27 -4.95 8.83 23.32
N VAL A 28 -5.29 8.02 22.34
CA VAL A 28 -4.45 6.92 21.86
C VAL A 28 -3.99 7.27 20.46
N GLN A 29 -2.68 7.23 20.24
CA GLN A 29 -2.09 7.41 18.92
C GLN A 29 -1.50 6.08 18.47
N LEU A 30 -1.93 5.63 17.30
CA LEU A 30 -1.43 4.43 16.65
C LEU A 30 -0.62 4.82 15.42
N THR A 31 0.62 4.35 15.35
CA THR A 31 1.47 4.54 14.18
C THR A 31 1.64 3.20 13.47
N LEU A 32 1.21 3.13 12.23
CA LEU A 32 1.37 1.96 11.38
C LEU A 32 2.41 2.26 10.30
N PRO A 33 3.54 1.52 10.29
CA PRO A 33 4.51 1.71 9.22
C PRO A 33 3.92 1.20 7.90
N PHE A 34 4.01 2.02 6.85
CA PHE A 34 3.55 1.63 5.52
C PHE A 34 4.74 1.15 4.71
N THR A 35 4.60 -0.01 4.10
CA THR A 35 5.58 -0.57 3.17
C THR A 35 4.87 -1.07 1.92
N PHE A 36 5.60 -1.12 0.82
CA PHE A 36 5.08 -1.73 -0.40
C PHE A 36 5.14 -3.24 -0.31
N ARG A 37 4.09 -3.88 -0.80
CA ARG A 37 4.05 -5.33 -1.02
C ARG A 37 3.14 -5.65 -2.19
N THR A 38 3.29 -6.82 -2.75
CA THR A 38 2.39 -7.33 -3.78
C THR A 38 1.63 -8.53 -3.23
N GLU A 39 0.36 -8.63 -3.61
CA GLU A 39 -0.47 -9.77 -3.25
C GLU A 39 -1.01 -10.43 -4.51
N PRO A 40 -0.76 -11.72 -4.71
CA PRO A 40 -1.29 -12.44 -5.87
C PRO A 40 -2.80 -12.58 -5.76
N ILE A 41 -3.46 -12.64 -6.90
CA ILE A 41 -4.91 -12.80 -6.97
C ILE A 41 -5.35 -14.14 -6.37
N ASP A 42 -4.56 -15.19 -6.59
CA ASP A 42 -4.74 -16.52 -6.01
C ASP A 42 -3.44 -17.33 -6.10
N ASN A 43 -3.49 -18.57 -5.63
CA ASN A 43 -2.32 -19.44 -5.62
C ASN A 43 -1.95 -19.97 -7.01
N GLU A 44 -2.86 -19.98 -7.95
CA GLU A 44 -2.64 -20.46 -9.31
C GLU A 44 -2.14 -19.37 -10.24
N HIS A 45 -2.47 -18.11 -9.94
CA HIS A 45 -2.13 -16.94 -10.74
C HIS A 45 -1.22 -15.98 -9.99
N ARG A 46 -0.05 -16.48 -9.58
CA ARG A 46 0.89 -15.72 -8.75
C ARG A 46 1.55 -14.55 -9.47
N ASP A 47 1.49 -14.54 -10.80
CA ASP A 47 2.02 -13.43 -11.61
C ASP A 47 1.01 -12.30 -11.82
N THR A 48 -0.23 -12.50 -11.39
CA THR A 48 -1.26 -11.46 -11.39
C THR A 48 -1.39 -10.92 -9.97
N VAL A 49 -0.91 -9.70 -9.76
CA VAL A 49 -0.73 -9.16 -8.41
C VAL A 49 -1.37 -7.78 -8.25
N ALA A 50 -1.79 -7.50 -7.04
CA ALA A 50 -2.16 -6.17 -6.59
C ALA A 50 -0.98 -5.54 -5.86
N LEU A 51 -0.77 -4.23 -6.06
CA LEU A 51 0.23 -3.46 -5.32
C LEU A 51 -0.43 -2.84 -4.09
N MET A 52 0.17 -3.06 -2.93
CA MET A 52 -0.33 -2.55 -1.65
C MET A 52 0.67 -1.56 -1.05
N TRP A 53 0.16 -0.52 -0.45
CA TRP A 53 0.90 0.46 0.34
C TRP A 53 0.32 0.47 1.74
N GLY A 54 0.93 -0.27 2.67
CA GLY A 54 0.32 -0.53 3.96
C GLY A 54 -1.04 -1.20 3.77
N PRO A 55 -2.12 -0.68 4.36
CA PRO A 55 -3.47 -1.22 4.17
C PRO A 55 -4.16 -0.76 2.89
N LEU A 56 -3.52 0.14 2.11
CA LEU A 56 -4.13 0.73 0.93
C LEU A 56 -3.83 -0.11 -0.30
N MET A 57 -4.86 -0.40 -1.09
CA MET A 57 -4.72 -0.98 -2.41
C MET A 57 -4.44 0.14 -3.40
N LEU A 58 -3.32 0.04 -4.12
CA LEU A 58 -2.96 0.99 -5.17
C LEU A 58 -3.36 0.40 -6.52
N VAL A 59 -4.10 1.17 -7.30
CA VAL A 59 -4.53 0.76 -8.63
C VAL A 59 -3.73 1.52 -9.69
N ALA A 60 -3.43 0.84 -10.79
CA ALA A 60 -2.75 1.47 -11.92
C ALA A 60 -3.76 2.26 -12.73
N ILE A 61 -3.47 3.54 -12.92
CA ILE A 61 -4.28 4.43 -13.76
C ILE A 61 -3.83 4.31 -15.21
N ARG A 62 -4.78 4.07 -16.11
CA ARG A 62 -4.52 3.82 -17.54
C ARG A 62 -3.48 2.72 -17.71
N PRO A 63 -3.80 1.51 -17.27
CA PRO A 63 -2.80 0.47 -17.07
C PRO A 63 -2.19 -0.02 -18.36
N PRO A 64 -0.90 -0.39 -18.35
CA PRO A 64 -0.30 -1.17 -19.41
C PRO A 64 -0.79 -2.61 -19.35
N LEU A 65 -0.53 -3.38 -20.40
CA LEU A 65 -0.91 -4.80 -20.47
C LEU A 65 -0.14 -5.65 -19.45
N SER A 66 1.12 -5.31 -19.22
CA SER A 66 1.96 -6.04 -18.26
C SER A 66 3.09 -5.16 -17.73
N VAL A 67 3.68 -5.58 -16.62
CA VAL A 67 4.82 -4.91 -15.99
C VAL A 67 5.89 -5.96 -15.72
N PRO A 68 7.19 -5.65 -15.97
CA PRO A 68 8.26 -6.57 -15.61
C PRO A 68 8.19 -6.97 -14.13
N GLY A 69 8.39 -8.25 -13.85
CA GLY A 69 8.32 -8.77 -12.49
C GLY A 69 9.29 -8.09 -11.54
N SER A 70 10.47 -7.70 -12.04
CA SER A 70 11.45 -6.96 -11.28
C SER A 70 10.96 -5.59 -10.80
N ALA A 71 10.04 -4.96 -11.53
CA ALA A 71 9.51 -3.63 -11.17
C ALA A 71 8.60 -3.69 -9.94
N LEU A 72 7.98 -4.83 -9.67
CA LEU A 72 7.09 -5.04 -8.53
C LEU A 72 7.65 -6.02 -7.49
N SER A 73 8.92 -6.38 -7.61
CA SER A 73 9.62 -7.12 -6.56
C SER A 73 9.98 -6.20 -5.39
N SER A 74 10.44 -6.76 -4.28
CA SER A 74 10.90 -5.97 -3.14
C SER A 74 11.98 -4.96 -3.52
N ALA A 75 12.87 -5.34 -4.45
CA ALA A 75 13.89 -4.42 -4.96
C ALA A 75 13.30 -3.39 -5.92
N GLY A 76 12.33 -3.81 -6.74
CA GLY A 76 11.71 -2.94 -7.74
C GLY A 76 10.77 -1.89 -7.16
N THR A 77 10.17 -2.15 -6.01
CA THR A 77 9.30 -1.16 -5.36
C THR A 77 10.05 0.10 -4.91
N THR A 78 11.37 0.03 -4.83
CA THR A 78 12.21 1.21 -4.57
C THR A 78 12.21 2.20 -5.73
N LEU A 79 11.77 1.76 -6.92
CA LEU A 79 11.63 2.62 -8.09
C LEU A 79 10.33 3.41 -8.09
N LEU A 80 9.40 3.08 -7.20
CA LEU A 80 8.16 3.85 -7.03
C LEU A 80 8.47 5.15 -6.31
N LYS A 81 8.14 6.27 -6.96
CA LYS A 81 8.40 7.61 -6.43
C LYS A 81 7.10 8.30 -6.09
N PRO A 82 7.02 8.97 -4.94
CA PRO A 82 5.83 9.77 -4.59
C PRO A 82 5.56 10.85 -5.63
N VAL A 83 4.31 11.03 -5.99
CA VAL A 83 3.89 12.14 -6.86
C VAL A 83 3.82 13.42 -6.01
N PRO A 84 4.52 14.51 -6.41
CA PRO A 84 4.48 15.76 -5.66
C PRO A 84 3.06 16.31 -5.53
N HIS A 85 2.77 16.90 -4.37
CA HIS A 85 1.49 17.55 -4.05
C HIS A 85 0.29 16.60 -4.03
N SER A 86 0.53 15.29 -4.00
CA SER A 86 -0.52 14.28 -3.85
C SER A 86 -0.25 13.41 -2.63
N LYS A 87 -1.30 12.76 -2.15
CA LYS A 87 -1.21 11.87 -1.00
C LYS A 87 -1.40 10.43 -1.46
N ASN A 88 -0.43 9.58 -1.09
CA ASN A 88 -0.48 8.15 -1.40
C ASN A 88 -0.52 7.81 -2.90
N MET A 89 -0.06 8.72 -3.75
CA MET A 89 0.09 8.46 -5.18
C MET A 89 1.57 8.26 -5.51
N PHE A 90 1.84 7.31 -6.40
CA PHE A 90 3.20 6.92 -6.77
C PHE A 90 3.31 6.74 -8.27
N GLU A 91 4.51 6.94 -8.80
CA GLU A 91 4.82 6.72 -10.20
C GLU A 91 5.95 5.71 -10.33
N LEU A 92 5.77 4.77 -11.25
CA LEU A 92 6.82 3.87 -11.71
C LEU A 92 7.28 4.38 -13.07
N GLU A 93 8.52 4.86 -13.14
CA GLU A 93 9.10 5.33 -14.39
C GLU A 93 9.68 4.16 -15.18
N ARG A 94 9.31 4.05 -16.44
CA ARG A 94 9.86 3.07 -17.38
C ARG A 94 10.54 3.80 -18.53
N THR A 95 11.27 3.04 -19.36
CA THR A 95 12.02 3.61 -20.50
C THR A 95 11.15 4.39 -21.47
N THR A 96 9.91 3.94 -21.68
CA THR A 96 9.00 4.51 -22.69
C THR A 96 7.83 5.27 -22.10
N ASP A 97 7.49 5.08 -20.83
CA ASP A 97 6.33 5.69 -20.22
C ASP A 97 6.43 5.71 -18.68
N LYS A 98 5.39 6.23 -18.06
CA LYS A 98 5.22 6.21 -16.61
C LYS A 98 3.90 5.56 -16.27
N ILE A 99 3.89 4.74 -15.23
CA ILE A 99 2.67 4.15 -14.67
C ILE A 99 2.37 4.86 -13.37
N ARG A 100 1.18 5.44 -13.28
CA ARG A 100 0.72 6.09 -12.04
C ARG A 100 -0.11 5.12 -11.24
N PHE A 101 0.22 4.99 -9.97
CA PHE A 101 -0.53 4.22 -8.99
C PHE A 101 -1.21 5.18 -8.02
N ALA A 102 -2.48 4.96 -7.80
CA ALA A 102 -3.29 5.78 -6.89
C ALA A 102 -4.09 4.88 -5.95
N PRO A 103 -4.41 5.36 -4.73
CA PRO A 103 -5.27 4.60 -3.84
C PRO A 103 -6.64 4.40 -4.48
N PHE A 104 -7.22 3.23 -4.29
CA PHE A 104 -8.52 2.90 -4.88
C PHE A 104 -9.58 3.97 -4.58
N TYR A 105 -9.56 4.53 -3.35
CA TYR A 105 -10.56 5.52 -2.94
C TYR A 105 -10.49 6.84 -3.72
N SER A 106 -9.37 7.11 -4.41
CA SER A 106 -9.16 8.37 -5.14
C SER A 106 -9.57 8.30 -6.60
N VAL A 107 -9.90 7.10 -7.11
CA VAL A 107 -10.28 6.92 -8.51
C VAL A 107 -11.72 7.38 -8.72
N ALA A 108 -11.94 8.21 -9.75
CA ALA A 108 -13.27 8.69 -10.12
C ALA A 108 -13.69 8.11 -11.48
N GLU A 109 -13.30 8.76 -12.56
CA GLU A 109 -13.71 8.37 -13.92
C GLU A 109 -12.57 7.74 -14.73
N GLU A 110 -11.35 7.72 -14.20
CA GLU A 110 -10.19 7.18 -14.92
C GLU A 110 -10.30 5.68 -15.09
N SER A 111 -9.81 5.20 -16.23
CA SER A 111 -9.60 3.78 -16.46
C SER A 111 -8.51 3.27 -15.51
N TYR A 112 -8.74 2.16 -14.83
CA TYR A 112 -7.79 1.60 -13.87
C TYR A 112 -7.82 0.09 -13.83
N THR A 113 -6.78 -0.52 -13.27
CA THR A 113 -6.78 -1.93 -12.91
C THR A 113 -6.22 -2.13 -11.51
N THR A 114 -6.83 -3.06 -10.78
CA THR A 114 -6.37 -3.49 -9.46
C THR A 114 -5.22 -4.48 -9.58
N TYR A 115 -5.32 -5.39 -10.54
CA TYR A 115 -4.33 -6.45 -10.71
C TYR A 115 -3.52 -6.22 -11.97
N ILE A 116 -2.22 -6.45 -11.84
CA ILE A 116 -1.26 -6.28 -12.92
C ILE A 116 -0.54 -7.60 -13.11
N THR A 117 -0.36 -7.99 -14.38
CA THR A 117 0.42 -9.18 -14.71
C THR A 117 1.92 -8.85 -14.69
N ARG A 118 2.68 -9.62 -13.92
CA ARG A 118 4.13 -9.55 -13.92
C ARG A 118 4.69 -10.49 -14.99
N THR A 119 5.64 -10.02 -15.71
CA THR A 119 6.37 -10.83 -16.70
C THR A 119 7.74 -11.24 -16.19
#